data_dc8e40a1a3fa613f5d76e5e0c7e2ee97
#
_entry.id   dc8e40a1a3fa613f5d76e5e0c7e2ee97
#
_cell.length_a   1.000
_cell.length_b   1.000
_cell.length_c   1.000
_cell.angle_alpha   90.00
_cell.angle_beta   90.00
_cell.angle_gamma   90.00
#
_symmetry.space_group_name_H-M   'P 1'
#
loop_
_entity.id
_entity.type
_entity.pdbx_description
1 polymer ?
#
loop_
_entity_poly.entity_id
_entity_poly.type
_entity_poly.pdbx_seq_one_letter_code
_entity_poly.pdbx_strand_id
1 'polypeptide(L)'
;MMDNVHHGTEHHTPMNSSELVGPQDNAAHLEHATHQIHNTPFSALLTAAMLFFGISACALFFLSIQHAAHAGWSVIVTRVMEAVSSFIPVGGIILLILTFLNVGGIAHLYHWMDPDLTNPNSPNFDVILYEKSKFLNIPFYVVRILIYVIGSWFFVWKIKKVSKRLDETKDRKDYKALYNWSVGYIAFFGFASAAWAWDFLMSIDPHWYSTLYIWYSMVSTLSLSL
;
A
#
# COMPACT_ATOMS: atom_id res chain seq x y z
N MET A 1 3.79 16.38 -71.21
CA MET A 1 4.67 17.23 -70.39
C MET A 1 4.70 16.58 -69.05
N MET A 2 5.70 15.70 -68.82
CA MET A 2 5.82 14.86 -67.63
C MET A 2 6.85 15.53 -66.72
N ASP A 3 6.41 15.93 -65.52
CA ASP A 3 7.29 16.47 -64.48
C ASP A 3 7.85 15.33 -63.64
N ASN A 4 9.19 15.27 -63.65
CA ASN A 4 9.99 14.34 -62.84
C ASN A 4 9.89 14.70 -61.36
N VAL A 5 9.32 13.81 -60.56
CA VAL A 5 9.44 13.84 -59.10
C VAL A 5 10.74 13.13 -58.72
N HIS A 6 11.74 13.90 -58.29
CA HIS A 6 12.96 13.40 -57.66
C HIS A 6 12.62 12.83 -56.26
N HIS A 7 12.65 11.50 -56.11
CA HIS A 7 12.76 10.84 -54.83
C HIS A 7 14.19 11.01 -54.30
N GLY A 8 14.37 11.98 -53.41
CA GLY A 8 15.57 12.05 -52.56
C GLY A 8 15.54 10.91 -51.55
N THR A 9 16.40 9.95 -51.72
CA THR A 9 16.73 8.95 -50.69
C THR A 9 17.52 9.65 -49.61
N GLU A 10 16.84 10.04 -48.51
CA GLU A 10 17.53 10.43 -47.28
C GLU A 10 18.16 9.20 -46.69
N HIS A 11 19.48 9.12 -46.75
CA HIS A 11 20.31 8.18 -45.98
C HIS A 11 20.15 8.54 -44.50
N HIS A 12 19.27 7.83 -43.80
CA HIS A 12 19.29 7.78 -42.34
C HIS A 12 20.55 7.05 -41.91
N THR A 13 21.63 7.77 -41.69
CA THR A 13 22.73 7.28 -40.84
C THR A 13 22.16 7.01 -39.45
N PRO A 14 22.34 5.82 -38.88
CA PRO A 14 21.92 5.57 -37.52
C PRO A 14 22.75 6.48 -36.60
N MET A 15 22.10 7.52 -36.05
CA MET A 15 22.70 8.34 -35.00
C MET A 15 23.01 7.44 -33.81
N ASN A 16 24.29 7.39 -33.47
CA ASN A 16 24.79 6.69 -32.29
C ASN A 16 24.17 7.37 -31.05
N SER A 17 23.41 6.63 -30.26
CA SER A 17 22.70 7.12 -29.09
C SER A 17 23.60 7.76 -28.02
N SER A 18 24.93 7.60 -28.16
CA SER A 18 25.93 8.20 -27.28
C SER A 18 26.28 9.67 -27.61
N GLU A 19 25.89 10.19 -28.79
CA GLU A 19 26.20 11.57 -29.20
C GLU A 19 25.10 12.59 -28.88
N LEU A 20 23.91 12.13 -28.44
CA LEU A 20 22.75 13.00 -28.20
C LEU A 20 22.61 13.48 -26.75
N VAL A 21 23.44 12.97 -25.83
CA VAL A 21 23.34 13.29 -24.41
C VAL A 21 24.50 14.20 -23.99
N GLY A 22 24.22 15.49 -23.76
CA GLY A 22 25.21 16.44 -23.27
C GLY A 22 25.76 16.09 -21.87
N PRO A 23 26.92 16.63 -21.45
CA PRO A 23 27.50 16.36 -20.13
C PRO A 23 26.57 16.69 -18.96
N GLN A 24 25.68 17.68 -19.12
CA GLN A 24 24.65 18.05 -18.12
C GLN A 24 23.55 17.02 -18.03
N ASP A 25 23.12 16.44 -19.15
CA ASP A 25 22.11 15.38 -19.16
C ASP A 25 22.67 14.10 -18.53
N ASN A 26 23.95 13.79 -18.76
CA ASN A 26 24.62 12.65 -18.10
C ASN A 26 24.71 12.83 -16.59
N ALA A 27 24.96 14.03 -16.08
CA ALA A 27 24.99 14.30 -14.64
C ALA A 27 23.59 14.13 -14.02
N ALA A 28 22.57 14.65 -14.64
CA ALA A 28 21.18 14.47 -14.20
C ALA A 28 20.75 13.00 -14.23
N HIS A 29 21.12 12.25 -15.28
CA HIS A 29 20.86 10.82 -15.35
C HIS A 29 21.59 10.02 -14.25
N LEU A 30 22.81 10.39 -13.91
CA LEU A 30 23.56 9.76 -12.81
C LEU A 30 22.95 10.07 -11.44
N GLU A 31 22.50 11.29 -11.22
CA GLU A 31 21.78 11.65 -9.98
C GLU A 31 20.47 10.86 -9.85
N HIS A 32 19.67 10.80 -10.91
CA HIS A 32 18.45 9.98 -10.92
C HIS A 32 18.75 8.49 -10.66
N ALA A 33 19.79 7.95 -11.28
CA ALA A 33 20.17 6.54 -11.08
C ALA A 33 20.65 6.28 -9.65
N THR A 34 21.42 7.19 -9.04
CA THR A 34 21.85 7.06 -7.64
C THR A 34 20.68 7.14 -6.67
N HIS A 35 19.73 8.05 -6.88
CA HIS A 35 18.50 8.11 -6.08
C HIS A 35 17.65 6.84 -6.21
N GLN A 36 17.52 6.28 -7.41
CA GLN A 36 16.80 5.02 -7.63
C GLN A 36 17.48 3.85 -6.91
N ILE A 37 18.80 3.73 -7.03
CA ILE A 37 19.55 2.67 -6.35
C ILE A 37 19.42 2.77 -4.82
N HIS A 38 19.50 3.99 -4.27
CA HIS A 38 19.32 4.23 -2.84
C HIS A 38 17.92 3.83 -2.35
N ASN A 39 16.88 4.10 -3.12
CA ASN A 39 15.49 3.82 -2.75
C ASN A 39 15.07 2.36 -2.99
N THR A 40 15.80 1.60 -3.82
CA THR A 40 15.47 0.22 -4.17
C THR A 40 15.25 -0.69 -2.95
N PRO A 41 16.11 -0.72 -1.92
CA PRO A 41 15.89 -1.59 -0.75
C PRO A 41 14.65 -1.18 0.05
N PHE A 42 14.35 0.11 0.14
CA PHE A 42 13.17 0.60 0.86
C PHE A 42 11.87 0.27 0.12
N SER A 43 11.86 0.38 -1.21
CA SER A 43 10.71 0.01 -2.04
C SER A 43 10.44 -1.49 -2.03
N ALA A 44 11.49 -2.32 -2.08
CA ALA A 44 11.37 -3.77 -1.95
C ALA A 44 10.82 -4.17 -0.57
N LEU A 45 11.33 -3.56 0.50
CA LEU A 45 10.85 -3.81 1.87
C LEU A 45 9.41 -3.33 2.04
N LEU A 46 9.04 -2.17 1.48
CA LEU A 46 7.67 -1.66 1.50
C LEU A 46 6.72 -2.65 0.82
N THR A 47 7.06 -3.10 -0.39
CA THR A 47 6.24 -4.04 -1.16
C THR A 47 6.04 -5.36 -0.40
N ALA A 48 7.10 -5.92 0.18
CA ALA A 48 7.03 -7.14 0.97
C ALA A 48 6.19 -6.92 2.25
N ALA A 49 6.43 -5.84 2.99
CA ALA A 49 5.70 -5.54 4.23
C ALA A 49 4.21 -5.35 3.96
N MET A 50 3.86 -4.65 2.87
CA MET A 50 2.48 -4.43 2.46
C MET A 50 1.79 -5.73 2.06
N LEU A 51 2.46 -6.59 1.30
CA LEU A 51 1.92 -7.88 0.89
C LEU A 51 1.62 -8.76 2.10
N PHE A 52 2.60 -8.96 2.99
CA PHE A 52 2.43 -9.83 4.15
C PHE A 52 1.46 -9.25 5.20
N PHE A 53 1.45 -7.93 5.39
CA PHE A 53 0.45 -7.27 6.24
C PHE A 53 -0.95 -7.43 5.64
N GLY A 54 -1.11 -7.23 4.32
CA GLY A 54 -2.37 -7.41 3.60
C GLY A 54 -2.91 -8.83 3.71
N ILE A 55 -2.07 -9.84 3.46
CA ILE A 55 -2.42 -11.26 3.63
C ILE A 55 -2.90 -11.53 5.06
N SER A 56 -2.18 -11.03 6.06
CA SER A 56 -2.53 -11.24 7.47
C SER A 56 -3.83 -10.55 7.88
N ALA A 57 -4.07 -9.34 7.37
CA ALA A 57 -5.32 -8.61 7.59
C ALA A 57 -6.50 -9.28 6.89
N CYS A 58 -6.31 -9.80 5.68
CA CYS A 58 -7.32 -10.57 4.95
C CYS A 58 -7.61 -11.92 5.62
N ALA A 59 -6.60 -12.61 6.17
CA ALA A 59 -6.81 -13.83 6.94
C ALA A 59 -7.70 -13.58 8.17
N LEU A 60 -7.46 -12.47 8.89
CA LEU A 60 -8.31 -12.06 10.01
C LEU A 60 -9.72 -11.68 9.55
N PHE A 61 -9.84 -11.02 8.38
CA PHE A 61 -11.13 -10.67 7.78
C PHE A 61 -11.93 -11.93 7.42
N PHE A 62 -11.31 -12.89 6.75
CA PHE A 62 -11.93 -14.17 6.44
C PHE A 62 -12.39 -14.90 7.70
N LEU A 63 -11.53 -15.00 8.72
CA LEU A 63 -11.87 -15.58 10.00
C LEU A 63 -13.05 -14.87 10.66
N SER A 64 -13.08 -13.56 10.61
CA SER A 64 -14.17 -12.74 11.16
C SER A 64 -15.50 -12.99 10.46
N ILE A 65 -15.50 -13.18 9.13
CA ILE A 65 -16.69 -13.57 8.37
C ILE A 65 -17.20 -14.95 8.86
N GLN A 66 -16.29 -15.92 9.05
CA GLN A 66 -16.68 -17.25 9.53
C GLN A 66 -17.33 -17.21 10.92
N HIS A 67 -16.78 -16.41 11.84
CA HIS A 67 -17.38 -16.22 13.16
C HIS A 67 -18.72 -15.49 13.08
N ALA A 68 -18.86 -14.49 12.22
CA ALA A 68 -20.11 -13.76 12.02
C ALA A 68 -21.21 -14.61 11.34
N ALA A 69 -20.80 -15.51 10.44
CA ALA A 69 -21.70 -16.44 9.76
C ALA A 69 -22.03 -17.70 10.59
N HIS A 70 -21.42 -17.86 11.79
CA HIS A 70 -21.55 -19.06 12.62
C HIS A 70 -21.19 -20.35 11.85
N ALA A 71 -20.16 -20.30 11.01
CA ALA A 71 -19.77 -21.39 10.13
C ALA A 71 -19.10 -22.52 10.92
N GLY A 72 -19.82 -23.60 11.19
CA GLY A 72 -19.31 -24.73 11.99
C GLY A 72 -18.12 -25.49 11.35
N TRP A 73 -18.01 -25.47 10.02
CA TRP A 73 -16.90 -26.10 9.31
C TRP A 73 -15.57 -25.36 9.47
N SER A 74 -15.62 -24.06 9.79
CA SER A 74 -14.44 -23.21 9.89
C SER A 74 -13.52 -23.54 11.07
N VAL A 75 -13.97 -24.36 12.02
CA VAL A 75 -13.19 -24.74 13.21
C VAL A 75 -11.82 -25.33 12.84
N ILE A 76 -11.75 -26.07 11.72
CA ILE A 76 -10.52 -26.68 11.23
C ILE A 76 -9.49 -25.62 10.81
N VAL A 77 -9.94 -24.55 10.12
CA VAL A 77 -9.06 -23.50 9.57
C VAL A 77 -8.84 -22.35 10.55
N THR A 78 -9.63 -22.23 11.63
CA THR A 78 -9.57 -21.12 12.59
C THR A 78 -8.16 -20.90 13.11
N ARG A 79 -7.48 -21.96 13.55
CA ARG A 79 -6.14 -21.86 14.14
C ARG A 79 -5.07 -21.47 13.14
N VAL A 80 -5.20 -21.92 11.91
CA VAL A 80 -4.29 -21.54 10.81
C VAL A 80 -4.45 -20.05 10.51
N MET A 81 -5.69 -19.55 10.37
CA MET A 81 -5.98 -18.15 10.13
C MET A 81 -5.56 -17.25 11.30
N GLU A 82 -5.75 -17.69 12.54
CA GLU A 82 -5.23 -17.01 13.72
C GLU A 82 -3.69 -16.94 13.72
N ALA A 83 -3.00 -17.99 13.27
CA ALA A 83 -1.55 -17.99 13.15
C ALA A 83 -1.08 -17.00 12.10
N VAL A 84 -1.67 -17.01 10.89
CA VAL A 84 -1.37 -16.06 9.81
C VAL A 84 -1.63 -14.62 10.27
N SER A 85 -2.77 -14.35 10.90
CA SER A 85 -3.11 -13.01 11.41
C SER A 85 -2.19 -12.51 12.52
N SER A 86 -1.39 -13.39 13.13
CA SER A 86 -0.40 -13.01 14.15
C SER A 86 0.74 -12.16 13.63
N PHE A 87 0.92 -12.09 12.31
CA PHE A 87 1.94 -11.24 11.69
C PHE A 87 1.52 -9.75 11.65
N ILE A 88 0.23 -9.40 11.84
CA ILE A 88 -0.26 -8.01 11.81
C ILE A 88 0.58 -7.06 12.68
N PRO A 89 0.93 -7.35 13.96
CA PRO A 89 1.77 -6.46 14.75
C PRO A 89 3.16 -6.25 14.15
N VAL A 90 3.80 -7.31 13.69
CA VAL A 90 5.15 -7.26 13.12
C VAL A 90 5.15 -6.47 11.80
N GLY A 91 4.26 -6.83 10.87
CA GLY A 91 4.11 -6.12 9.61
C GLY A 91 3.72 -4.65 9.80
N GLY A 92 2.84 -4.38 10.77
CA GLY A 92 2.45 -3.01 11.14
C GLY A 92 3.61 -2.16 11.66
N ILE A 93 4.48 -2.72 12.52
CA ILE A 93 5.68 -2.02 13.00
C ILE A 93 6.63 -1.71 11.85
N ILE A 94 6.85 -2.65 10.93
CA ILE A 94 7.70 -2.42 9.75
C ILE A 94 7.13 -1.29 8.89
N LEU A 95 5.82 -1.30 8.63
CA LEU A 95 5.16 -0.23 7.86
C LEU A 95 5.27 1.13 8.55
N LEU A 96 5.14 1.20 9.87
CA LEU A 96 5.31 2.44 10.63
C LEU A 96 6.76 2.95 10.54
N ILE A 97 7.75 2.07 10.67
CA ILE A 97 9.17 2.44 10.53
C ILE A 97 9.41 3.01 9.13
N LEU A 98 8.94 2.35 8.08
CA LEU A 98 9.08 2.83 6.70
C LEU A 98 8.38 4.17 6.48
N THR A 99 7.20 4.36 7.06
CA THR A 99 6.47 5.63 7.01
C THR A 99 7.28 6.75 7.65
N PHE A 100 7.86 6.52 8.84
CA PHE A 100 8.69 7.53 9.51
C PHE A 100 10.01 7.80 8.80
N LEU A 101 10.65 6.79 8.20
CA LEU A 101 11.83 6.97 7.36
C LEU A 101 11.54 7.83 6.13
N ASN A 102 10.36 7.65 5.54
CA ASN A 102 9.91 8.43 4.39
C ASN A 102 9.59 9.88 4.76
N VAL A 103 8.86 10.10 5.85
CA VAL A 103 8.57 11.44 6.40
C VAL A 103 9.84 12.16 6.85
N GLY A 104 10.82 11.42 7.36
CA GLY A 104 12.14 11.95 7.76
C GLY A 104 13.09 12.26 6.61
N GLY A 105 12.70 12.02 5.35
CA GLY A 105 13.51 12.31 4.17
C GLY A 105 14.68 11.35 3.96
N ILE A 106 14.72 10.21 4.66
CA ILE A 106 15.75 9.17 4.49
C ILE A 106 15.40 8.26 3.29
N ALA A 107 14.12 7.96 3.15
CA ALA A 107 13.58 7.21 2.02
C ALA A 107 12.64 8.12 1.22
N HIS A 108 12.89 8.27 -0.08
CA HIS A 108 12.06 9.09 -0.97
C HIS A 108 11.14 8.18 -1.82
N LEU A 109 10.19 7.50 -1.15
CA LEU A 109 9.29 6.56 -1.80
C LEU A 109 8.07 7.23 -2.41
N TYR A 110 7.61 8.33 -1.82
CA TYR A 110 6.42 9.06 -2.22
C TYR A 110 6.77 10.45 -2.73
N HIS A 111 6.65 10.63 -4.04
CA HIS A 111 6.97 11.88 -4.71
C HIS A 111 6.14 13.08 -4.22
N TRP A 112 4.89 12.85 -3.83
CA TRP A 112 4.00 13.91 -3.34
C TRP A 112 4.40 14.53 -1.99
N MET A 113 5.36 13.93 -1.28
CA MET A 113 5.88 14.49 -0.01
C MET A 113 6.88 15.63 -0.23
N ASP A 114 7.30 15.89 -1.48
CA ASP A 114 8.17 17.01 -1.81
C ASP A 114 7.40 18.34 -1.72
N PRO A 115 7.83 19.29 -0.84
CA PRO A 115 7.16 20.58 -0.67
C PRO A 115 7.18 21.45 -1.93
N ASP A 116 8.20 21.28 -2.80
CA ASP A 116 8.36 22.09 -4.00
C ASP A 116 7.23 21.85 -5.02
N LEU A 117 6.64 20.67 -5.06
CA LEU A 117 5.56 20.30 -5.97
C LEU A 117 4.22 20.97 -5.63
N THR A 118 4.03 21.35 -4.37
CA THR A 118 2.80 22.01 -3.92
C THR A 118 2.93 23.53 -3.79
N ASN A 119 4.14 24.09 -4.03
CA ASN A 119 4.41 25.51 -3.93
C ASN A 119 4.15 26.22 -5.28
N PRO A 120 3.15 27.12 -5.39
CA PRO A 120 2.82 27.82 -6.65
C PRO A 120 3.96 28.66 -7.24
N ASN A 121 4.98 29.00 -6.44
CA ASN A 121 6.14 29.78 -6.87
C ASN A 121 7.33 28.93 -7.30
N SER A 122 7.23 27.61 -7.20
CA SER A 122 8.27 26.67 -7.63
C SER A 122 8.20 26.42 -9.14
N PRO A 123 9.35 26.26 -9.83
CA PRO A 123 9.35 25.80 -11.23
C PRO A 123 8.79 24.39 -11.41
N ASN A 124 8.75 23.60 -10.34
CA ASN A 124 8.26 22.21 -10.34
C ASN A 124 6.80 22.10 -9.86
N PHE A 125 6.06 23.22 -9.85
CA PHE A 125 4.68 23.25 -9.36
C PHE A 125 3.76 22.31 -10.14
N ASP A 126 3.05 21.41 -9.41
CA ASP A 126 2.10 20.47 -9.96
C ASP A 126 0.67 20.77 -9.47
N VAL A 127 -0.18 21.20 -10.40
CA VAL A 127 -1.58 21.58 -10.13
C VAL A 127 -2.37 20.38 -9.56
N ILE A 128 -2.13 19.16 -10.05
CA ILE A 128 -2.86 17.96 -9.63
C ILE A 128 -2.51 17.62 -8.18
N LEU A 129 -1.24 17.69 -7.82
CA LEU A 129 -0.78 17.47 -6.45
C LEU A 129 -1.28 18.56 -5.51
N TYR A 130 -1.31 19.81 -5.96
CA TYR A 130 -1.84 20.91 -5.17
C TYR A 130 -3.33 20.72 -4.85
N GLU A 131 -4.16 20.28 -5.80
CA GLU A 131 -5.57 19.98 -5.56
C GLU A 131 -5.76 18.81 -4.59
N LYS A 132 -4.89 17.79 -4.68
CA LYS A 132 -4.90 16.62 -3.80
C LYS A 132 -4.26 16.87 -2.42
N SER A 133 -3.59 17.99 -2.20
CA SER A 133 -2.87 18.30 -0.95
C SER A 133 -3.76 18.30 0.30
N LYS A 134 -5.07 18.53 0.13
CA LYS A 134 -6.06 18.40 1.22
C LYS A 134 -6.16 16.98 1.78
N PHE A 135 -5.97 15.97 0.93
CA PHE A 135 -5.98 14.56 1.30
C PHE A 135 -4.58 13.99 1.48
N LEU A 136 -3.66 14.31 0.55
CA LEU A 136 -2.26 13.90 0.55
C LEU A 136 -1.41 14.95 1.28
N ASN A 137 -1.54 15.01 2.59
CA ASN A 137 -0.66 15.79 3.46
C ASN A 137 -0.05 14.89 4.55
N ILE A 138 1.19 15.17 4.93
CA ILE A 138 1.98 14.34 5.85
C ILE A 138 1.25 14.06 7.18
N PRO A 139 0.72 15.08 7.92
CA PRO A 139 0.05 14.80 9.18
C PRO A 139 -1.15 13.88 9.05
N PHE A 140 -1.99 14.12 8.05
CA PHE A 140 -3.20 13.33 7.86
C PHE A 140 -2.90 11.91 7.36
N TYR A 141 -1.87 11.76 6.51
CA TYR A 141 -1.35 10.48 6.08
C TYR A 141 -0.86 9.63 7.26
N VAL A 142 -0.01 10.19 8.14
CA VAL A 142 0.50 9.51 9.32
C VAL A 142 -0.62 9.08 10.27
N VAL A 143 -1.60 9.96 10.52
CA VAL A 143 -2.75 9.63 11.38
C VAL A 143 -3.55 8.45 10.81
N ARG A 144 -3.80 8.42 9.49
CA ARG A 144 -4.51 7.29 8.85
C ARG A 144 -3.75 5.98 9.01
N ILE A 145 -2.44 5.99 8.75
CA ILE A 145 -1.61 4.77 8.92
C ILE A 145 -1.62 4.28 10.36
N LEU A 146 -1.51 5.18 11.32
CA LEU A 146 -1.61 4.81 12.74
C LEU A 146 -2.96 4.16 13.05
N ILE A 147 -4.05 4.69 12.52
CA ILE A 147 -5.39 4.10 12.69
C ILE A 147 -5.44 2.67 12.10
N TYR A 148 -4.85 2.44 10.91
CA TYR A 148 -4.87 1.11 10.28
C TYR A 148 -4.05 0.09 11.07
N VAL A 149 -2.85 0.45 11.45
CA VAL A 149 -1.93 -0.44 12.13
C VAL A 149 -2.42 -0.74 13.55
N ILE A 150 -2.71 0.31 14.32
CA ILE A 150 -3.16 0.16 15.72
C ILE A 150 -4.54 -0.49 15.77
N GLY A 151 -5.45 -0.10 14.89
CA GLY A 151 -6.78 -0.68 14.79
C GLY A 151 -6.73 -2.17 14.46
N SER A 152 -5.96 -2.56 13.45
CA SER A 152 -5.78 -3.97 13.08
C SER A 152 -5.13 -4.78 14.20
N TRP A 153 -4.10 -4.23 14.85
CA TRP A 153 -3.46 -4.86 16.02
C TRP A 153 -4.44 -5.04 17.18
N PHE A 154 -5.23 -4.01 17.50
CA PHE A 154 -6.25 -4.09 18.55
C PHE A 154 -7.27 -5.20 18.27
N PHE A 155 -7.78 -5.30 17.05
CA PHE A 155 -8.76 -6.31 16.69
C PHE A 155 -8.18 -7.72 16.72
N VAL A 156 -6.98 -7.95 16.17
CA VAL A 156 -6.35 -9.29 16.22
C VAL A 156 -6.10 -9.72 17.67
N TRP A 157 -5.65 -8.79 18.52
CA TRP A 157 -5.46 -9.08 19.95
C TRP A 157 -6.77 -9.44 20.65
N LYS A 158 -7.85 -8.68 20.43
CA LYS A 158 -9.17 -8.93 21.02
C LYS A 158 -9.77 -10.25 20.56
N ILE A 159 -9.82 -10.49 19.26
CA ILE A 159 -10.39 -11.70 18.66
C ILE A 159 -9.64 -12.94 19.17
N LYS A 160 -8.31 -12.94 19.13
CA LYS A 160 -7.49 -14.06 19.61
C LYS A 160 -7.64 -14.29 21.12
N LYS A 161 -7.72 -13.23 21.92
CA LYS A 161 -7.95 -13.36 23.38
C LYS A 161 -9.29 -13.99 23.68
N VAL A 162 -10.35 -13.58 22.99
CA VAL A 162 -11.69 -14.13 23.20
C VAL A 162 -11.79 -15.55 22.64
N SER A 163 -11.18 -15.82 21.48
CA SER A 163 -11.14 -17.17 20.87
C SER A 163 -10.48 -18.19 21.82
N LYS A 164 -9.31 -17.85 22.38
CA LYS A 164 -8.64 -18.72 23.36
C LYS A 164 -9.47 -18.97 24.63
N ARG A 165 -10.10 -17.92 25.16
CA ARG A 165 -10.95 -18.04 26.31
C ARG A 165 -12.18 -18.91 26.03
N LEU A 166 -12.76 -18.81 24.84
CA LEU A 166 -13.89 -19.63 24.41
C LEU A 166 -13.54 -21.14 24.39
N ASP A 167 -12.30 -21.49 24.00
CA ASP A 167 -11.86 -22.89 24.04
C ASP A 167 -11.85 -23.49 25.45
N GLU A 168 -11.49 -22.66 26.44
CA GLU A 168 -11.41 -23.07 27.85
C GLU A 168 -12.78 -23.10 28.52
N THR A 169 -13.56 -22.04 28.36
CA THR A 169 -14.82 -21.81 29.10
C THR A 169 -16.04 -22.42 28.45
N LYS A 170 -16.05 -22.47 27.08
CA LYS A 170 -17.21 -22.84 26.23
C LYS A 170 -18.49 -22.08 26.63
N ASP A 171 -18.34 -20.84 27.17
CA ASP A 171 -19.47 -20.04 27.63
C ASP A 171 -20.12 -19.30 26.45
N ARG A 172 -21.45 -19.23 26.46
CA ARG A 172 -22.25 -18.48 25.47
C ARG A 172 -21.91 -17.00 25.45
N LYS A 173 -21.45 -16.41 26.55
CA LYS A 173 -21.04 -15.02 26.64
C LYS A 173 -19.79 -14.75 25.79
N ASP A 174 -18.81 -15.66 25.83
CA ASP A 174 -17.58 -15.56 25.06
C ASP A 174 -17.84 -15.76 23.57
N TYR A 175 -18.75 -16.65 23.22
CA TYR A 175 -19.22 -16.82 21.86
C TYR A 175 -19.86 -15.53 21.29
N LYS A 176 -20.74 -14.88 22.07
CA LYS A 176 -21.32 -13.58 21.69
C LYS A 176 -20.28 -12.47 21.60
N ALA A 177 -19.30 -12.47 22.49
CA ALA A 177 -18.20 -11.51 22.44
C ALA A 177 -17.33 -11.70 21.19
N LEU A 178 -17.01 -12.94 20.82
CA LEU A 178 -16.28 -13.27 19.60
C LEU A 178 -17.03 -12.78 18.35
N TYR A 179 -18.32 -13.05 18.27
CA TYR A 179 -19.20 -12.54 17.22
C TYR A 179 -19.14 -11.02 17.10
N ASN A 180 -19.32 -10.30 18.21
CA ASN A 180 -19.35 -8.83 18.20
C ASN A 180 -18.00 -8.23 17.75
N TRP A 181 -16.86 -8.77 18.21
CA TRP A 181 -15.54 -8.32 17.80
C TRP A 181 -15.26 -8.62 16.33
N SER A 182 -15.74 -9.76 15.84
CA SER A 182 -15.61 -10.14 14.43
C SER A 182 -16.41 -9.22 13.53
N VAL A 183 -17.66 -8.92 13.87
CA VAL A 183 -18.48 -7.95 13.14
C VAL A 183 -17.85 -6.55 13.16
N GLY A 184 -17.32 -6.13 14.32
CA GLY A 184 -16.58 -4.87 14.43
C GLY A 184 -15.36 -4.82 13.52
N TYR A 185 -14.61 -5.90 13.41
CA TYR A 185 -13.47 -5.98 12.51
C TYR A 185 -13.87 -5.95 11.03
N ILE A 186 -14.95 -6.64 10.64
CA ILE A 186 -15.48 -6.60 9.26
C ILE A 186 -15.80 -5.15 8.84
N ALA A 187 -16.49 -4.42 9.71
CA ALA A 187 -16.81 -3.01 9.45
C ALA A 187 -15.55 -2.14 9.37
N PHE A 188 -14.62 -2.30 10.33
CA PHE A 188 -13.34 -1.59 10.33
C PHE A 188 -12.52 -1.90 9.08
N PHE A 189 -12.39 -3.18 8.71
CA PHE A 189 -11.61 -3.60 7.56
C PHE A 189 -12.18 -3.08 6.24
N GLY A 190 -13.51 -3.01 6.10
CA GLY A 190 -14.15 -2.47 4.91
C GLY A 190 -13.71 -1.02 4.60
N PHE A 191 -13.63 -0.17 5.63
CA PHE A 191 -13.12 1.20 5.46
C PHE A 191 -11.59 1.27 5.40
N ALA A 192 -10.91 0.52 6.27
CA ALA A 192 -9.46 0.53 6.37
C ALA A 192 -8.78 0.00 5.11
N SER A 193 -9.33 -1.03 4.46
CA SER A 193 -8.77 -1.61 3.23
C SER A 193 -8.78 -0.62 2.06
N ALA A 194 -9.84 0.18 1.93
CA ALA A 194 -9.92 1.22 0.91
C ALA A 194 -8.87 2.30 1.13
N ALA A 195 -8.80 2.82 2.33
CA ALA A 195 -7.86 3.86 2.68
C ALA A 195 -6.40 3.34 2.65
N TRP A 196 -6.15 2.08 3.05
CA TRP A 196 -4.85 1.43 2.91
C TRP A 196 -4.39 1.35 1.44
N ALA A 197 -5.28 0.98 0.52
CA ALA A 197 -4.97 0.94 -0.90
C ALA A 197 -4.65 2.34 -1.46
N TRP A 198 -5.37 3.37 -1.02
CA TRP A 198 -5.10 4.75 -1.43
C TRP A 198 -3.77 5.27 -0.90
N ASP A 199 -3.48 5.04 0.38
CA ASP A 199 -2.33 5.63 1.04
C ASP A 199 -1.01 4.94 0.68
N PHE A 200 -1.00 3.62 0.54
CA PHE A 200 0.23 2.89 0.27
C PHE A 200 0.44 2.55 -1.20
N LEU A 201 -0.61 2.22 -1.94
CA LEU A 201 -0.47 1.75 -3.31
C LEU A 201 -0.68 2.87 -4.32
N MET A 202 -1.81 3.58 -4.22
CA MET A 202 -2.13 4.61 -5.22
C MET A 202 -1.34 5.90 -5.02
N SER A 203 -0.90 6.20 -3.81
CA SER A 203 -0.09 7.39 -3.53
C SER A 203 1.35 7.31 -4.06
N ILE A 204 1.81 6.13 -4.51
CA ILE A 204 3.12 5.98 -5.17
C ILE A 204 3.13 6.77 -6.48
N ASP A 205 2.04 6.69 -7.26
CA ASP A 205 1.82 7.53 -8.44
C ASP A 205 0.55 8.37 -8.24
N PRO A 206 0.68 9.58 -7.72
CA PRO A 206 -0.47 10.42 -7.37
C PRO A 206 -1.21 10.98 -8.59
N HIS A 207 -0.66 10.91 -9.80
CA HIS A 207 -1.34 11.33 -11.03
C HIS A 207 -2.37 10.31 -11.48
N TRP A 208 -2.15 9.04 -11.15
CA TRP A 208 -3.06 7.96 -11.45
C TRP A 208 -4.08 7.71 -10.33
N TYR A 209 -5.30 7.34 -10.69
CA TYR A 209 -6.29 6.84 -9.73
C TYR A 209 -7.21 5.81 -10.37
N SER A 210 -7.69 4.86 -9.56
CA SER A 210 -8.67 3.87 -9.97
C SER A 210 -9.55 3.46 -8.80
N THR A 211 -10.85 3.55 -8.96
CA THR A 211 -11.82 3.11 -7.95
C THR A 211 -11.88 1.58 -7.83
N LEU A 212 -11.62 0.86 -8.94
CA LEU A 212 -11.60 -0.60 -8.97
C LEU A 212 -10.34 -1.20 -8.35
N TYR A 213 -9.25 -0.44 -8.27
CA TYR A 213 -7.99 -0.93 -7.74
C TYR A 213 -8.06 -1.39 -6.29
N ILE A 214 -8.92 -0.76 -5.48
CA ILE A 214 -9.18 -1.16 -4.09
C ILE A 214 -9.70 -2.60 -4.04
N TRP A 215 -10.71 -2.89 -4.87
CA TRP A 215 -11.30 -4.22 -4.94
C TRP A 215 -10.32 -5.25 -5.48
N TYR A 216 -9.55 -4.88 -6.50
CA TYR A 216 -8.51 -5.74 -7.06
C TYR A 216 -7.46 -6.10 -6.01
N SER A 217 -6.92 -5.13 -5.27
CA SER A 217 -5.91 -5.36 -4.24
C SER A 217 -6.47 -6.19 -3.07
N MET A 218 -7.71 -5.92 -2.66
CA MET A 218 -8.40 -6.68 -1.60
C MET A 218 -8.62 -8.14 -2.02
N VAL A 219 -9.14 -8.39 -3.21
CA VAL A 219 -9.40 -9.77 -3.69
C VAL A 219 -8.09 -10.52 -3.90
N SER A 220 -7.05 -9.88 -4.44
CA SER A 220 -5.74 -10.49 -4.63
C SER A 220 -5.11 -10.92 -3.30
N THR A 221 -5.10 -10.05 -2.30
CA THR A 221 -4.56 -10.38 -0.98
C THR A 221 -5.40 -11.39 -0.23
N LEU A 222 -6.73 -11.36 -0.40
CA LEU A 222 -7.63 -12.37 0.17
C LEU A 222 -7.36 -13.75 -0.46
N SER A 223 -7.20 -13.84 -1.77
CA SER A 223 -6.86 -15.10 -2.46
C SER A 223 -5.52 -15.67 -2.01
N LEU A 224 -4.55 -14.82 -1.68
CA LEU A 224 -3.26 -15.25 -1.15
C LEU A 224 -3.32 -15.66 0.33
N SER A 225 -4.35 -15.26 1.05
CA SER A 225 -4.52 -15.58 2.48
C SER A 225 -5.25 -16.91 2.72
N LEU A 226 -5.92 -17.43 1.69
CA LEU A 226 -6.69 -18.69 1.72
C LEU A 226 -5.85 -19.88 1.27
#